data_98f514491f5817139aeb011d7853d16d
#
_entry.id   98f514491f5817139aeb011d7853d16d
#
_cell.length_a   1.000
_cell.length_b   1.000
_cell.length_c   1.000
_cell.angle_alpha   90.00
_cell.angle_beta   90.00
_cell.angle_gamma   90.00
#
_symmetry.space_group_name_H-M   'P 1'
#
loop_
_entity.id
_entity.type
_entity.pdbx_description
1 polymer ?
#
loop_
_entity_poly.entity_id
_entity_poly.type
_entity_poly.pdbx_seq_one_letter_code
_entity_poly.pdbx_strand_id
1 'polypeptide(L)'
;MSGVIKIRCKWCNLNNSLYVKYHDEEWCQLNLDDDYLFEMLLLESFQAGLSWECVLNKREEFRKAYDNFNLEKICNYSDDKITELINNKKIIRNKLKIKASINNAKIFKSIRKEYGSFRNYLKTFTNEEIIYEIDKTTNELSDSISKDLKKRGMKFVGSVIIYSYLQAIGIIYSHDKECFLYKKK
;
A
#
# COMPACT_ATOMS: atom_id res chain seq x y z
N MET A 1 12.74 -34.68 -10.90
CA MET A 1 12.21 -34.02 -9.69
C MET A 1 10.87 -33.41 -10.07
N SER A 2 9.77 -33.96 -9.61
CA SER A 2 8.43 -33.42 -9.87
C SER A 2 8.28 -32.17 -9.06
N GLY A 3 8.39 -31.02 -9.73
CA GLY A 3 8.11 -29.75 -9.09
C GLY A 3 6.67 -29.71 -8.60
N VAL A 4 6.47 -29.55 -7.30
CA VAL A 4 5.14 -29.33 -6.73
C VAL A 4 4.57 -28.06 -7.36
N ILE A 5 3.46 -28.19 -8.09
CA ILE A 5 2.76 -27.04 -8.69
C ILE A 5 2.23 -26.19 -7.54
N LYS A 6 2.77 -24.98 -7.38
CA LYS A 6 2.28 -24.02 -6.37
C LYS A 6 1.00 -23.36 -6.89
N ILE A 7 -0.13 -23.66 -6.27
CA ILE A 7 -1.40 -22.94 -6.53
C ILE A 7 -1.34 -21.60 -5.80
N ARG A 8 -1.63 -20.50 -6.50
CA ARG A 8 -1.64 -19.13 -5.96
C ARG A 8 -3.06 -18.57 -5.93
N CYS A 9 -3.22 -17.45 -5.24
CA CYS A 9 -4.49 -16.74 -5.22
C CYS A 9 -4.97 -16.42 -6.64
N LYS A 10 -6.29 -16.45 -6.87
CA LYS A 10 -6.92 -16.28 -8.20
C LYS A 10 -6.58 -14.94 -8.86
N TRP A 11 -6.30 -13.91 -8.07
CA TRP A 11 -5.93 -12.59 -8.57
C TRP A 11 -4.49 -12.53 -9.10
N CYS A 12 -3.62 -13.47 -8.73
CA CYS A 12 -2.21 -13.46 -9.12
C CYS A 12 -2.03 -13.85 -10.60
N ASN A 13 -1.63 -12.89 -11.42
CA ASN A 13 -1.32 -13.14 -12.83
C ASN A 13 0.00 -13.90 -12.95
N LEU A 14 -0.08 -15.20 -13.27
CA LEU A 14 1.08 -16.09 -13.38
C LEU A 14 2.03 -15.74 -14.54
N ASN A 15 1.58 -14.95 -15.52
CA ASN A 15 2.40 -14.47 -16.63
C ASN A 15 3.22 -13.23 -16.28
N ASN A 16 3.02 -12.65 -15.09
CA ASN A 16 3.76 -11.51 -14.60
C ASN A 16 4.68 -11.91 -13.43
N SER A 17 5.96 -12.05 -13.69
CA SER A 17 6.94 -12.50 -12.69
C SER A 17 7.05 -11.57 -11.47
N LEU A 18 6.87 -10.25 -11.66
CA LEU A 18 6.83 -9.29 -10.55
C LEU A 18 5.61 -9.51 -9.66
N TYR A 19 4.46 -9.83 -10.28
CA TYR A 19 3.23 -10.07 -9.55
C TYR A 19 3.28 -11.39 -8.77
N VAL A 20 3.87 -12.44 -9.39
CA VAL A 20 4.15 -13.71 -8.72
C VAL A 20 5.09 -13.51 -7.53
N LYS A 21 6.18 -12.76 -7.70
CA LYS A 21 7.12 -12.47 -6.62
C LYS A 21 6.45 -11.68 -5.49
N TYR A 22 5.67 -10.66 -5.82
CA TYR A 22 4.92 -9.89 -4.82
C TYR A 22 3.97 -10.79 -4.01
N HIS A 23 3.20 -11.66 -4.69
CA HIS A 23 2.30 -12.60 -4.04
C HIS A 23 3.05 -13.57 -3.11
N ASP A 24 4.17 -14.15 -3.57
CA ASP A 24 4.87 -15.22 -2.85
C ASP A 24 5.72 -14.72 -1.69
N GLU A 25 6.27 -13.48 -1.78
CA GLU A 25 7.32 -13.03 -0.91
C GLU A 25 6.98 -11.76 -0.11
N GLU A 26 5.94 -11.01 -0.51
CA GLU A 26 5.66 -9.69 0.08
C GLU A 26 4.23 -9.56 0.60
N TRP A 27 3.23 -9.88 -0.20
CA TRP A 27 1.83 -9.70 0.15
C TRP A 27 1.43 -10.54 1.37
N CYS A 28 0.71 -9.95 2.31
CA CYS A 28 0.34 -10.55 3.59
C CYS A 28 1.54 -10.91 4.50
N GLN A 29 2.75 -10.44 4.21
CA GLN A 29 3.88 -10.56 5.13
C GLN A 29 3.92 -9.34 6.06
N LEU A 30 3.91 -9.56 7.37
CA LEU A 30 3.91 -8.47 8.34
C LEU A 30 5.19 -7.64 8.24
N ASN A 31 5.06 -6.42 7.80
CA ASN A 31 6.14 -5.43 7.74
C ASN A 31 5.62 -4.08 8.26
N LEU A 32 6.12 -3.66 9.41
CA LEU A 32 5.73 -2.44 10.12
C LEU A 32 6.86 -1.41 10.18
N ASP A 33 7.84 -1.52 9.26
CA ASP A 33 8.83 -0.47 9.04
C ASP A 33 8.15 0.79 8.48
N ASP A 34 8.41 1.95 9.07
CA ASP A 34 7.72 3.20 8.73
C ASP A 34 7.97 3.65 7.28
N ASP A 35 9.13 3.38 6.70
CA ASP A 35 9.42 3.75 5.31
C ASP A 35 8.67 2.81 4.35
N TYR A 36 8.59 1.52 4.67
CA TYR A 36 7.74 0.58 3.94
C TYR A 36 6.25 0.91 4.06
N LEU A 37 5.78 1.24 5.27
CA LEU A 37 4.41 1.67 5.51
C LEU A 37 4.05 2.90 4.67
N PHE A 38 4.96 3.86 4.55
CA PHE A 38 4.75 5.05 3.73
C PHE A 38 4.74 4.73 2.23
N GLU A 39 5.70 3.94 1.74
CA GLU A 39 5.75 3.50 0.34
C GLU A 39 4.43 2.82 -0.04
N MET A 40 3.98 1.84 0.75
CA MET A 40 2.77 1.08 0.45
C MET A 40 1.51 1.95 0.52
N LEU A 41 1.38 2.83 1.51
CA LEU A 41 0.23 3.74 1.59
C LEU A 41 0.15 4.68 0.38
N LEU A 42 1.29 5.16 -0.09
CA LEU A 42 1.36 6.01 -1.27
C LEU A 42 0.96 5.23 -2.54
N LEU A 43 1.53 4.05 -2.75
CA LEU A 43 1.24 3.20 -3.91
C LEU A 43 -0.23 2.76 -3.94
N GLU A 44 -0.80 2.34 -2.80
CA GLU A 44 -2.21 1.98 -2.69
C GLU A 44 -3.13 3.17 -2.98
N SER A 45 -2.77 4.37 -2.57
CA SER A 45 -3.55 5.57 -2.93
C SER A 45 -3.50 5.86 -4.45
N PHE A 46 -2.42 5.48 -5.14
CA PHE A 46 -2.35 5.51 -6.61
C PHE A 46 -3.17 4.39 -7.26
N GLN A 47 -3.43 3.28 -6.58
CA GLN A 47 -4.26 2.20 -7.11
C GLN A 47 -5.72 2.60 -7.29
N ALA A 48 -6.25 3.56 -6.54
CA ALA A 48 -7.66 3.94 -6.60
C ALA A 48 -8.18 4.05 -8.06
N GLY A 49 -9.09 3.15 -8.47
CA GLY A 49 -9.62 3.04 -9.82
C GLY A 49 -8.71 2.36 -10.85
N LEU A 50 -7.65 1.68 -10.41
CA LEU A 50 -6.71 0.92 -11.23
C LEU A 50 -6.52 -0.49 -10.64
N SER A 51 -5.88 -1.41 -11.39
CA SER A 51 -5.43 -2.68 -10.83
C SER A 51 -4.12 -2.51 -10.06
N TRP A 52 -3.92 -3.36 -9.03
CA TRP A 52 -2.65 -3.39 -8.32
C TRP A 52 -1.47 -3.75 -9.24
N GLU A 53 -1.68 -4.67 -10.16
CA GLU A 53 -0.68 -5.05 -11.16
C GLU A 53 -0.17 -3.83 -11.95
N CYS A 54 -1.06 -2.91 -12.32
CA CYS A 54 -0.69 -1.66 -13.01
C CYS A 54 0.25 -0.80 -12.15
N VAL A 55 0.00 -0.71 -10.85
CA VAL A 55 0.83 0.05 -9.90
C VAL A 55 2.15 -0.65 -9.66
N LEU A 56 2.11 -1.95 -9.39
CA LEU A 56 3.29 -2.78 -9.09
C LEU A 56 4.30 -2.77 -10.26
N ASN A 57 3.82 -2.88 -11.50
CA ASN A 57 4.67 -2.82 -12.69
C ASN A 57 5.38 -1.46 -12.86
N LYS A 58 4.91 -0.44 -12.16
CA LYS A 58 5.51 0.91 -12.17
C LYS A 58 6.26 1.26 -10.88
N ARG A 59 6.31 0.34 -9.90
CA ARG A 59 6.86 0.59 -8.57
C ARG A 59 8.30 1.11 -8.60
N GLU A 60 9.16 0.49 -9.40
CA GLU A 60 10.56 0.92 -9.55
C GLU A 60 10.68 2.32 -10.18
N GLU A 61 9.82 2.64 -11.13
CA GLU A 61 9.81 3.98 -11.72
C GLU A 61 9.20 5.02 -10.75
N PHE A 62 8.26 4.61 -9.88
CA PHE A 62 7.83 5.44 -8.76
C PHE A 62 8.96 5.69 -7.76
N ARG A 63 9.74 4.67 -7.37
CA ARG A 63 10.91 4.83 -6.50
C ARG A 63 11.87 5.87 -7.05
N LYS A 64 12.22 5.78 -8.33
CA LYS A 64 13.10 6.76 -8.99
C LYS A 64 12.48 8.17 -9.00
N ALA A 65 11.21 8.29 -9.35
CA ALA A 65 10.52 9.58 -9.49
C ALA A 65 10.26 10.27 -8.14
N TYR A 66 10.04 9.49 -7.08
CA TYR A 66 9.70 9.94 -5.73
C TYR A 66 10.85 9.83 -4.74
N ASP A 67 12.12 9.94 -5.21
CA ASP A 67 13.33 9.93 -4.36
C ASP A 67 13.37 8.75 -3.38
N ASN A 68 13.05 7.53 -3.85
CA ASN A 68 12.93 6.30 -3.06
C ASN A 68 11.93 6.43 -1.90
N PHE A 69 10.84 7.13 -2.14
CA PHE A 69 9.80 7.43 -1.14
C PHE A 69 10.33 8.14 0.11
N ASN A 70 11.39 8.92 -0.03
CA ASN A 70 11.91 9.71 1.08
C ASN A 70 10.87 10.73 1.55
N LEU A 71 10.32 10.50 2.74
CA LEU A 71 9.22 11.28 3.30
C LEU A 71 9.55 12.77 3.39
N GLU A 72 10.77 13.10 3.84
CA GLU A 72 11.18 14.50 4.01
C GLU A 72 11.26 15.24 2.67
N LYS A 73 11.81 14.59 1.64
CA LYS A 73 11.88 15.17 0.30
C LYS A 73 10.49 15.38 -0.28
N ILE A 74 9.61 14.37 -0.19
CA ILE A 74 8.25 14.43 -0.76
C ILE A 74 7.42 15.53 -0.09
N CYS A 75 7.56 15.72 1.22
CA CYS A 75 6.90 16.81 1.94
C CYS A 75 7.27 18.21 1.40
N ASN A 76 8.45 18.35 0.78
CA ASN A 76 9.03 19.60 0.31
C ASN A 76 9.06 19.73 -1.22
N TYR A 77 8.36 18.87 -1.97
CA TYR A 77 8.32 18.98 -3.43
C TYR A 77 7.77 20.33 -3.90
N SER A 78 8.53 20.99 -4.77
CA SER A 78 8.15 22.24 -5.41
C SER A 78 7.14 22.04 -6.54
N ASP A 79 6.58 23.13 -7.05
CA ASP A 79 5.70 23.10 -8.23
C ASP A 79 6.43 22.58 -9.48
N ASP A 80 7.73 22.83 -9.61
CA ASP A 80 8.56 22.27 -10.69
C ASP A 80 8.64 20.75 -10.58
N LYS A 81 8.87 20.20 -9.37
CA LYS A 81 8.85 18.75 -9.14
C LYS A 81 7.47 18.14 -9.42
N ILE A 82 6.41 18.81 -9.03
CA ILE A 82 5.04 18.37 -9.35
C ILE A 82 4.84 18.33 -10.87
N THR A 83 5.33 19.33 -11.60
CA THR A 83 5.24 19.39 -13.06
C THR A 83 6.06 18.27 -13.71
N GLU A 84 7.28 18.00 -13.21
CA GLU A 84 8.09 16.85 -13.62
C GLU A 84 7.31 15.53 -13.47
N LEU A 85 6.72 15.28 -12.30
CA LEU A 85 5.95 14.07 -12.03
C LEU A 85 4.73 13.92 -12.95
N ILE A 86 4.00 15.01 -13.23
CA ILE A 86 2.85 15.03 -14.15
C ILE A 86 3.28 14.67 -15.57
N ASN A 87 4.48 15.03 -15.98
CA ASN A 87 5.02 14.78 -17.32
C ASN A 87 5.74 13.43 -17.43
N ASN A 88 6.03 12.76 -16.33
CA ASN A 88 6.75 11.47 -16.31
C ASN A 88 5.86 10.32 -16.81
N LYS A 89 6.06 9.88 -18.06
CA LYS A 89 5.28 8.79 -18.70
C LYS A 89 5.48 7.41 -18.05
N LYS A 90 6.48 7.25 -17.21
CA LYS A 90 6.79 5.96 -16.58
C LYS A 90 5.97 5.68 -15.32
N ILE A 91 5.38 6.72 -14.69
CA ILE A 91 4.50 6.59 -13.53
C ILE A 91 3.02 6.83 -13.91
N ILE A 92 2.12 6.73 -12.92
CA ILE A 92 0.70 7.08 -13.08
C ILE A 92 0.56 8.61 -13.02
N ARG A 93 0.31 9.24 -14.18
CA ARG A 93 0.27 10.70 -14.37
C ARG A 93 -1.07 11.34 -14.02
N ASN A 94 -1.60 11.06 -12.86
CA ASN A 94 -2.82 11.70 -12.39
C ASN A 94 -2.48 12.89 -11.51
N LYS A 95 -2.74 14.11 -11.98
CA LYS A 95 -2.42 15.38 -11.29
C LYS A 95 -3.01 15.43 -9.88
N LEU A 96 -4.24 14.94 -9.69
CA LEU A 96 -4.90 14.95 -8.37
C LEU A 96 -4.21 13.99 -7.42
N LYS A 97 -3.83 12.79 -7.89
CA LYS A 97 -3.12 11.81 -7.07
C LYS A 97 -1.71 12.27 -6.72
N ILE A 98 -0.99 12.90 -7.66
CA ILE A 98 0.34 13.47 -7.42
C ILE A 98 0.27 14.55 -6.36
N LYS A 99 -0.68 15.50 -6.46
CA LYS A 99 -0.86 16.52 -5.42
C LYS A 99 -1.29 15.90 -4.08
N ALA A 100 -2.15 14.90 -4.12
CA ALA A 100 -2.59 14.18 -2.92
C ALA A 100 -1.44 13.43 -2.25
N SER A 101 -0.50 12.84 -3.00
CA SER A 101 0.63 12.13 -2.41
C SER A 101 1.52 13.04 -1.55
N ILE A 102 1.72 14.28 -1.97
CA ILE A 102 2.49 15.27 -1.20
C ILE A 102 1.72 15.69 0.06
N ASN A 103 0.42 15.94 -0.07
CA ASN A 103 -0.44 16.23 1.07
C ASN A 103 -0.45 15.06 2.07
N ASN A 104 -0.60 13.83 1.58
CA ASN A 104 -0.59 12.63 2.41
C ASN A 104 0.77 12.43 3.10
N ALA A 105 1.88 12.74 2.43
CA ALA A 105 3.22 12.71 3.04
C ALA A 105 3.32 13.67 4.25
N LYS A 106 2.83 14.89 4.12
CA LYS A 106 2.81 15.87 5.23
C LYS A 106 1.97 15.38 6.41
N ILE A 107 0.83 14.75 6.14
CA ILE A 107 -0.04 14.19 7.18
C ILE A 107 0.62 12.96 7.81
N PHE A 108 1.22 12.07 7.02
CA PHE A 108 1.98 10.91 7.52
C PHE A 108 3.10 11.36 8.47
N LYS A 109 3.86 12.40 8.08
CA LYS A 109 4.90 13.01 8.93
C LYS A 109 4.31 13.57 10.24
N SER A 110 3.14 14.23 10.17
CA SER A 110 2.45 14.73 11.36
C SER A 110 2.02 13.62 12.30
N ILE A 111 1.49 12.51 11.76
CA ILE A 111 1.11 11.32 12.52
C ILE A 111 2.35 10.70 13.18
N ARG A 112 3.47 10.56 12.46
CA ARG A 112 4.74 10.09 13.04
C ARG A 112 5.19 10.96 14.21
N LYS A 113 5.06 12.27 14.10
CA LYS A 113 5.39 13.21 15.19
C LYS A 113 4.46 13.03 16.40
N GLU A 114 3.17 12.81 16.17
CA GLU A 114 2.14 12.69 17.22
C GLU A 114 2.28 11.36 18.00
N TYR A 115 2.54 10.24 17.29
CA TYR A 115 2.56 8.88 17.87
C TYR A 115 3.96 8.29 18.04
N GLY A 116 5.01 9.01 17.64
CA GLY A 116 6.40 8.53 17.62
C GLY A 116 6.73 7.71 16.36
N SER A 117 5.77 7.00 15.76
CA SER A 117 5.89 6.27 14.50
C SER A 117 4.51 6.05 13.88
N PHE A 118 4.46 5.74 12.56
CA PHE A 118 3.20 5.36 11.92
C PHE A 118 2.75 3.96 12.37
N ARG A 119 3.69 3.07 12.67
CA ARG A 119 3.41 1.81 13.35
C ARG A 119 2.61 2.01 14.65
N ASN A 120 3.05 2.92 15.51
CA ASN A 120 2.36 3.21 16.78
C ASN A 120 0.96 3.77 16.56
N TYR A 121 0.77 4.60 15.54
CA TYR A 121 -0.56 5.06 15.13
C TYR A 121 -1.46 3.89 14.72
N LEU A 122 -0.97 2.95 13.89
CA LEU A 122 -1.74 1.77 13.51
C LEU A 122 -2.11 0.91 14.74
N LYS A 123 -1.22 0.80 15.73
CA LYS A 123 -1.49 0.08 16.97
C LYS A 123 -2.69 0.62 17.77
N THR A 124 -3.06 1.89 17.60
CA THR A 124 -4.25 2.44 18.26
C THR A 124 -5.57 1.87 17.72
N PHE A 125 -5.54 1.20 16.57
CA PHE A 125 -6.69 0.56 15.94
C PHE A 125 -6.64 -0.97 15.99
N THR A 126 -5.45 -1.55 16.21
CA THR A 126 -5.23 -3.00 16.19
C THR A 126 -4.77 -3.50 17.55
N ASN A 127 -5.12 -4.74 17.90
CA ASN A 127 -4.59 -5.42 19.09
C ASN A 127 -3.23 -6.09 18.80
N GLU A 128 -2.50 -5.64 17.76
CA GLU A 128 -1.26 -6.27 17.24
C GLU A 128 -1.44 -7.72 16.75
N GLU A 129 -2.67 -8.20 16.62
CA GLU A 129 -2.97 -9.52 16.09
C GLU A 129 -3.14 -9.46 14.56
N ILE A 130 -2.65 -10.50 13.87
CA ILE A 130 -2.92 -10.68 12.44
C ILE A 130 -4.38 -11.14 12.28
N ILE A 131 -5.13 -10.43 11.43
CA ILE A 131 -6.51 -10.76 11.11
C ILE A 131 -6.52 -11.71 9.91
N TYR A 132 -7.07 -12.92 10.11
CA TYR A 132 -7.22 -13.92 9.04
C TYR A 132 -8.63 -13.82 8.46
N GLU A 133 -8.75 -13.27 7.24
CA GLU A 133 -10.04 -13.20 6.54
C GLU A 133 -9.83 -13.19 5.01
N ILE A 134 -10.79 -13.76 4.29
CA ILE A 134 -10.80 -13.87 2.83
C ILE A 134 -12.14 -13.36 2.30
N ASP A 135 -12.22 -13.11 1.01
CA ASP A 135 -13.45 -12.72 0.29
C ASP A 135 -14.06 -11.40 0.79
N LYS A 136 -13.23 -10.50 1.35
CA LYS A 136 -13.64 -9.16 1.75
C LYS A 136 -12.83 -8.08 1.03
N THR A 137 -13.43 -6.91 0.93
CA THR A 137 -12.81 -5.70 0.37
C THR A 137 -12.78 -4.55 1.39
N THR A 138 -13.47 -4.70 2.52
CA THR A 138 -13.50 -3.77 3.66
C THR A 138 -13.81 -4.53 4.94
N ASN A 139 -13.48 -3.95 6.08
CA ASN A 139 -13.89 -4.38 7.41
C ASN A 139 -13.91 -3.19 8.37
N GLU A 140 -14.36 -3.38 9.61
CA GLU A 140 -14.44 -2.33 10.63
C GLU A 140 -13.10 -1.65 10.89
N LEU A 141 -11.99 -2.39 10.81
CA LEU A 141 -10.64 -1.84 10.97
C LEU A 141 -10.30 -0.89 9.81
N SER A 142 -10.49 -1.33 8.55
CA SER A 142 -10.24 -0.48 7.39
C SER A 142 -11.16 0.75 7.35
N ASP A 143 -12.40 0.61 7.80
CA ASP A 143 -13.36 1.72 7.90
C ASP A 143 -12.90 2.76 8.93
N SER A 144 -12.48 2.31 10.11
CA SER A 144 -12.03 3.17 11.20
C SER A 144 -10.76 3.93 10.83
N ILE A 145 -9.75 3.26 10.28
CA ILE A 145 -8.50 3.89 9.83
C ILE A 145 -8.78 4.86 8.67
N SER A 146 -9.59 4.45 7.68
CA SER A 146 -9.99 5.31 6.57
C SER A 146 -10.66 6.59 7.05
N LYS A 147 -11.58 6.47 8.02
CA LYS A 147 -12.30 7.61 8.62
C LYS A 147 -11.34 8.59 9.30
N ASP A 148 -10.40 8.08 10.10
CA ASP A 148 -9.42 8.95 10.80
C ASP A 148 -8.46 9.62 9.81
N LEU A 149 -7.89 8.88 8.86
CA LEU A 149 -6.99 9.43 7.84
C LEU A 149 -7.67 10.51 7.00
N LYS A 150 -8.95 10.31 6.61
CA LYS A 150 -9.75 11.32 5.91
C LYS A 150 -10.01 12.54 6.79
N LYS A 151 -10.32 12.37 8.07
CA LYS A 151 -10.49 13.46 9.04
C LYS A 151 -9.22 14.29 9.17
N ARG A 152 -8.04 13.66 9.12
CA ARG A 152 -6.74 14.33 9.10
C ARG A 152 -6.43 15.02 7.76
N GLY A 153 -7.26 14.80 6.73
CA GLY A 153 -7.15 15.44 5.41
C GLY A 153 -6.46 14.62 4.33
N MET A 154 -6.12 13.35 4.58
CA MET A 154 -5.58 12.47 3.54
C MET A 154 -6.59 12.24 2.42
N LYS A 155 -6.10 12.04 1.20
CA LYS A 155 -6.87 11.79 0.00
C LYS A 155 -6.55 10.40 -0.56
N PHE A 156 -7.52 9.81 -1.29
CA PHE A 156 -7.41 8.47 -1.87
C PHE A 156 -7.12 7.37 -0.83
N VAL A 157 -7.67 7.51 0.36
CA VAL A 157 -7.56 6.57 1.49
C VAL A 157 -8.96 6.04 1.87
N GLY A 158 -9.77 5.68 0.87
CA GLY A 158 -11.07 5.03 1.08
C GLY A 158 -10.91 3.67 1.76
N SER A 159 -11.99 3.15 2.37
CA SER A 159 -11.96 1.90 3.13
C SER A 159 -11.41 0.72 2.31
N VAL A 160 -11.79 0.60 1.04
CA VAL A 160 -11.26 -0.43 0.12
C VAL A 160 -9.75 -0.29 -0.06
N ILE A 161 -9.25 0.93 -0.24
CA ILE A 161 -7.80 1.19 -0.38
C ILE A 161 -7.07 0.87 0.93
N ILE A 162 -7.63 1.26 2.06
CA ILE A 162 -7.03 0.94 3.37
C ILE A 162 -7.07 -0.56 3.65
N TYR A 163 -8.14 -1.27 3.23
CA TYR A 163 -8.19 -2.72 3.35
C TYR A 163 -7.06 -3.39 2.54
N SER A 164 -6.88 -3.00 1.28
CA SER A 164 -5.77 -3.48 0.43
C SER A 164 -4.40 -3.13 1.05
N TYR A 165 -4.27 -1.92 1.59
CA TYR A 165 -3.07 -1.50 2.31
C TYR A 165 -2.76 -2.40 3.52
N LEU A 166 -3.78 -2.75 4.33
CA LEU A 166 -3.62 -3.62 5.48
C LEU A 166 -3.24 -5.06 5.08
N GLN A 167 -3.71 -5.54 3.92
CA GLN A 167 -3.25 -6.80 3.33
C GLN A 167 -1.80 -6.70 2.86
N ALA A 168 -1.44 -5.61 2.18
CA ALA A 168 -0.09 -5.40 1.65
C ALA A 168 0.98 -5.34 2.76
N ILE A 169 0.65 -4.76 3.91
CA ILE A 169 1.56 -4.68 5.07
C ILE A 169 1.44 -5.86 6.05
N GLY A 170 0.56 -6.84 5.76
CA GLY A 170 0.43 -8.09 6.50
C GLY A 170 -0.35 -8.02 7.82
N ILE A 171 -1.07 -6.93 8.11
CA ILE A 171 -2.02 -6.88 9.24
C ILE A 171 -3.24 -7.75 8.93
N ILE A 172 -3.68 -7.79 7.67
CA ILE A 172 -4.72 -8.70 7.21
C ILE A 172 -4.06 -9.79 6.36
N TYR A 173 -4.30 -11.04 6.71
CA TYR A 173 -3.84 -12.21 6.00
C TYR A 173 -4.99 -12.82 5.19
N SER A 174 -4.89 -12.78 3.86
CA SER A 174 -6.03 -13.01 2.94
C SER A 174 -5.74 -13.98 1.80
N HIS A 175 -4.77 -14.91 1.95
CA HIS A 175 -4.55 -15.91 0.92
C HIS A 175 -5.75 -16.84 0.74
N ASP A 176 -6.15 -17.11 -0.54
CA ASP A 176 -7.23 -18.01 -0.90
C ASP A 176 -7.02 -19.41 -0.29
N LYS A 177 -8.10 -20.13 0.02
CA LYS A 177 -8.04 -21.47 0.65
C LYS A 177 -7.21 -22.48 -0.12
N GLU A 178 -7.15 -22.37 -1.44
CA GLU A 178 -6.40 -23.26 -2.34
C GLU A 178 -4.96 -22.80 -2.54
N CYS A 179 -4.61 -21.58 -2.06
CA CYS A 179 -3.27 -21.04 -2.20
C CYS A 179 -2.27 -21.81 -1.32
N PHE A 180 -1.07 -22.07 -1.84
CA PHE A 180 -0.01 -22.76 -1.10
C PHE A 180 0.46 -21.98 0.14
N LEU A 181 0.15 -20.68 0.23
CA LEU A 181 0.43 -19.84 1.38
C LEU A 181 -0.75 -19.75 2.35
N TYR A 182 -1.89 -20.41 2.08
CA TYR A 182 -3.05 -20.34 2.97
C TYR A 182 -2.70 -20.82 4.38
N LYS A 183 -3.07 -20.02 5.36
CA LYS A 183 -2.98 -20.36 6.78
C LYS A 183 -4.38 -20.40 7.38
N LYS A 184 -4.74 -21.53 7.97
CA LYS A 184 -5.94 -21.64 8.78
C LYS A 184 -5.60 -21.17 10.20
N LYS A 185 -6.44 -20.26 10.76
CA LYS A 185 -6.34 -19.91 12.17
C LYS A 185 -6.83 -21.08 13.03
#